data_67712d44bbdf4692001b4880409085b8
#
_entry.id   67712d44bbdf4692001b4880409085b8
#
_cell.length_a   1.000
_cell.length_b   1.000
_cell.length_c   1.000
_cell.angle_alpha   90.00
_cell.angle_beta   90.00
_cell.angle_gamma   90.00
#
_symmetry.space_group_name_H-M   'P 1'
#
loop_
_entity.id
_entity.type
_entity.pdbx_description
1 polymer ?
#
loop_
_entity_poly.entity_id
_entity_poly.type
_entity_poly.pdbx_seq_one_letter_code
_entity_poly.pdbx_strand_id
1 'polypeptide(L)'
;MKQLSNIKKEQGNLGRISMEKIKKKIDIKRITSALLGFPLVVLVLTLGNKYVVDVFLAIIAAIAMQEYLNAISKDSKPIRWIGYISCILIALIHIGPEKLDSLVIENFNMLIIPILLLILFTTIIVTDMKINFKDISYTLFGIIYVITCISFIAQIRGMENGRYLVWFAIIAAWGTDTFAYIIGKRFGKHKFSEVSPKKSIEGCIAGIVGAVIIALIYTYAINSIKGF
;
A
#
# COMPACT_ATOMS: atom_id res chain seq x y z
N MET A 1 43.78 21.75 25.29
CA MET A 1 42.83 20.61 25.43
C MET A 1 41.39 21.01 25.75
N LYS A 2 41.11 21.90 26.69
CA LYS A 2 39.73 22.37 27.04
C LYS A 2 38.95 23.03 25.90
N GLN A 3 39.59 23.82 25.03
CA GLN A 3 38.91 24.45 23.90
C GLN A 3 38.43 23.45 22.82
N LEU A 4 39.21 22.43 22.51
CA LEU A 4 38.83 21.37 21.56
C LEU A 4 37.67 20.50 22.07
N SER A 5 37.57 20.28 23.39
CA SER A 5 36.45 19.57 24.01
C SER A 5 35.12 20.34 23.94
N ASN A 6 35.19 21.68 24.10
CA ASN A 6 34.02 22.54 23.99
C ASN A 6 33.51 22.67 22.58
N ILE A 7 34.36 22.75 21.56
CA ILE A 7 33.97 22.77 20.14
C ILE A 7 33.31 21.48 19.74
N LYS A 8 33.81 20.31 20.17
CA LYS A 8 33.15 19.01 19.91
C LYS A 8 31.80 18.89 20.61
N LYS A 9 31.63 19.43 21.80
CA LYS A 9 30.33 19.44 22.50
C LYS A 9 29.31 20.36 21.81
N GLU A 10 29.71 21.52 21.32
CA GLU A 10 28.84 22.42 20.56
C GLU A 10 28.42 21.83 19.21
N GLN A 11 29.34 21.21 18.47
CA GLN A 11 29.01 20.52 17.21
C GLN A 11 28.04 19.33 17.45
N GLY A 12 28.21 18.58 18.52
CA GLY A 12 27.29 17.52 18.92
C GLY A 12 25.89 18.04 19.28
N ASN A 13 25.79 19.18 19.95
CA ASN A 13 24.51 19.80 20.28
C ASN A 13 23.82 20.42 19.07
N LEU A 14 24.52 21.06 18.16
CA LEU A 14 23.99 21.60 16.91
C LEU A 14 23.46 20.44 16.02
N GLY A 15 24.18 19.34 15.94
CA GLY A 15 23.73 18.12 15.24
C GLY A 15 22.45 17.53 15.83
N ARG A 16 22.34 17.45 17.16
CA ARG A 16 21.13 16.99 17.87
C ARG A 16 19.93 17.88 17.60
N ILE A 17 20.08 19.20 17.73
CA ILE A 17 19.00 20.17 17.50
C ILE A 17 18.52 20.12 16.04
N SER A 18 19.46 19.98 15.10
CA SER A 18 19.13 19.82 13.67
C SER A 18 18.34 18.52 13.42
N MET A 19 18.77 17.41 13.99
CA MET A 19 18.07 16.11 13.87
C MET A 19 16.68 16.12 14.51
N GLU A 20 16.51 16.75 15.66
CA GLU A 20 15.20 16.90 16.31
C GLU A 20 14.24 17.77 15.49
N LYS A 21 14.73 18.88 14.92
CA LYS A 21 13.91 19.72 14.01
C LYS A 21 13.48 18.97 12.76
N ILE A 22 14.39 18.18 12.16
CA ILE A 22 14.08 17.35 10.98
C ILE A 22 13.04 16.28 11.35
N LYS A 23 13.22 15.59 12.47
CA LYS A 23 12.29 14.57 12.97
C LYS A 23 10.90 15.15 13.22
N LYS A 24 10.82 16.29 13.91
CA LYS A 24 9.56 17.00 14.17
C LYS A 24 8.88 17.47 12.88
N LYS A 25 9.63 17.93 11.88
CA LYS A 25 9.08 18.32 10.56
C LYS A 25 8.54 17.12 9.77
N ILE A 26 9.18 15.94 9.88
CA ILE A 26 8.72 14.71 9.27
C ILE A 26 7.45 14.22 9.95
N ASP A 27 7.39 14.26 11.28
CA ASP A 27 6.23 13.83 12.06
C ASP A 27 5.00 14.72 11.76
N ILE A 28 5.18 16.04 11.68
CA ILE A 28 4.10 16.96 11.30
C ILE A 28 3.57 16.66 9.89
N LYS A 29 4.44 16.42 8.91
CA LYS A 29 4.01 16.08 7.54
C LYS A 29 3.22 14.78 7.49
N ARG A 30 3.61 13.78 8.26
CA ARG A 30 2.88 12.50 8.36
C ARG A 30 1.51 12.67 9.01
N ILE A 31 1.43 13.45 10.09
CA ILE A 31 0.18 13.73 10.78
C ILE A 31 -0.78 14.52 9.87
N THR A 32 -0.28 15.54 9.17
CA THR A 32 -1.13 16.32 8.23
C THR A 32 -1.61 15.50 7.05
N SER A 33 -0.75 14.66 6.46
CA SER A 33 -1.19 13.78 5.36
C SER A 33 -2.19 12.72 5.83
N ALA A 34 -2.04 12.17 7.02
CA ALA A 34 -3.01 11.24 7.59
C ALA A 34 -4.35 11.94 7.91
N LEU A 35 -4.30 13.15 8.47
CA LEU A 35 -5.48 13.93 8.84
C LEU A 35 -6.30 14.36 7.61
N LEU A 36 -5.67 14.60 6.47
CA LEU A 36 -6.35 14.93 5.22
C LEU A 36 -6.71 13.68 4.40
N GLY A 37 -5.82 12.70 4.36
CA GLY A 37 -6.01 11.48 3.57
C GLY A 37 -7.10 10.57 4.13
N PHE A 38 -7.18 10.41 5.45
CA PHE A 38 -8.18 9.54 6.07
C PHE A 38 -9.62 9.99 5.77
N PRO A 39 -10.03 11.26 6.03
CA PRO A 39 -11.38 11.72 5.68
C PRO A 39 -11.68 11.62 4.18
N LEU A 40 -10.67 11.86 3.32
CA LEU A 40 -10.83 11.72 1.88
C LEU A 40 -11.16 10.28 1.48
N VAL A 41 -10.41 9.29 2.01
CA VAL A 41 -10.68 7.86 1.78
C VAL A 41 -12.09 7.49 2.28
N VAL A 42 -12.45 7.91 3.50
CA VAL A 42 -13.78 7.66 4.07
C VAL A 42 -14.87 8.25 3.17
N LEU A 43 -14.73 9.49 2.74
CA LEU A 43 -15.71 10.17 1.90
C LEU A 43 -15.85 9.48 0.54
N VAL A 44 -14.74 9.16 -0.13
CA VAL A 44 -14.77 8.50 -1.45
C VAL A 44 -15.38 7.10 -1.34
N LEU A 45 -15.00 6.29 -0.36
CA LEU A 45 -15.49 4.93 -0.23
C LEU A 45 -16.95 4.85 0.23
N THR A 46 -17.45 5.84 1.01
CA THR A 46 -18.84 5.85 1.49
C THR A 46 -19.80 6.50 0.50
N LEU A 47 -19.45 7.68 -0.03
CA LEU A 47 -20.32 8.51 -0.85
C LEU A 47 -20.05 8.38 -2.34
N GLY A 48 -18.82 7.96 -2.72
CA GLY A 48 -18.43 7.83 -4.12
C GLY A 48 -19.27 6.79 -4.86
N ASN A 49 -19.68 7.11 -6.09
CA ASN A 49 -20.19 6.11 -7.02
C ASN A 49 -19.04 5.22 -7.53
N LYS A 50 -19.34 4.14 -8.28
CA LYS A 50 -18.34 3.22 -8.81
C LYS A 50 -17.20 3.96 -9.52
N TYR A 51 -17.51 4.86 -10.44
CA TYR A 51 -16.51 5.57 -11.24
C TYR A 51 -15.58 6.46 -10.42
N VAL A 52 -16.12 7.16 -9.42
CA VAL A 52 -15.31 8.00 -8.51
C VAL A 52 -14.35 7.15 -7.69
N VAL A 53 -14.80 6.00 -7.22
CA VAL A 53 -13.96 5.06 -6.46
C VAL A 53 -12.88 4.47 -7.36
N ASP A 54 -13.23 4.04 -8.57
CA ASP A 54 -12.28 3.43 -9.52
C ASP A 54 -11.19 4.42 -9.92
N VAL A 55 -11.56 5.67 -10.25
CA VAL A 55 -10.58 6.73 -10.54
C VAL A 55 -9.69 7.02 -9.34
N PHE A 56 -10.25 7.09 -8.14
CA PHE A 56 -9.49 7.31 -6.92
C PHE A 56 -8.49 6.18 -6.65
N LEU A 57 -8.91 4.92 -6.80
CA LEU A 57 -8.06 3.76 -6.65
C LEU A 57 -6.97 3.70 -7.74
N ALA A 58 -7.27 4.12 -8.97
CA ALA A 58 -6.29 4.24 -10.04
C ALA A 58 -5.18 5.25 -9.70
N ILE A 59 -5.53 6.39 -9.11
CA ILE A 59 -4.56 7.38 -8.63
C ILE A 59 -3.68 6.79 -7.53
N ILE A 60 -4.28 6.09 -6.57
CA ILE A 60 -3.53 5.40 -5.50
C ILE A 60 -2.60 4.34 -6.09
N ALA A 61 -3.06 3.54 -7.07
CA ALA A 61 -2.25 2.55 -7.75
C ALA A 61 -1.03 3.16 -8.45
N ALA A 62 -1.22 4.29 -9.14
CA ALA A 62 -0.13 5.00 -9.81
C ALA A 62 0.91 5.55 -8.81
N ILE A 63 0.46 6.12 -7.68
CA ILE A 63 1.34 6.60 -6.61
C ILE A 63 2.10 5.43 -5.98
N ALA A 64 1.41 4.35 -5.62
CA ALA A 64 2.02 3.16 -5.02
C ALA A 64 3.03 2.50 -5.97
N MET A 65 2.71 2.42 -7.27
CA MET A 65 3.63 1.93 -8.30
C MET A 65 4.86 2.82 -8.41
N GLN A 66 4.71 4.14 -8.37
CA GLN A 66 5.84 5.07 -8.40
C GLN A 66 6.76 4.87 -7.19
N GLU A 67 6.20 4.75 -5.99
CA GLU A 67 6.98 4.53 -4.77
C GLU A 67 7.70 3.19 -4.81
N TYR A 68 7.01 2.13 -5.24
CA TYR A 68 7.58 0.82 -5.43
C TYR A 68 8.78 0.85 -6.40
N LEU A 69 8.58 1.40 -7.61
CA LEU A 69 9.62 1.50 -8.62
C LEU A 69 10.82 2.35 -8.15
N ASN A 70 10.58 3.41 -7.39
CA ASN A 70 11.64 4.23 -6.80
C ASN A 70 12.43 3.48 -5.73
N ALA A 71 11.77 2.68 -4.90
CA ALA A 71 12.42 1.88 -3.87
C ALA A 71 13.39 0.85 -4.49
N ILE A 72 12.98 0.20 -5.57
CA ILE A 72 13.76 -0.86 -6.24
C ILE A 72 14.84 -0.28 -7.18
N SER A 73 14.67 0.94 -7.69
CA SER A 73 15.63 1.56 -8.61
C SER A 73 17.02 1.79 -8.01
N LYS A 74 17.21 1.55 -6.72
CA LYS A 74 18.52 1.57 -6.07
C LYS A 74 19.38 0.36 -6.45
N ASP A 75 18.74 -0.79 -6.69
CA ASP A 75 19.41 -2.07 -6.90
C ASP A 75 19.19 -2.66 -8.31
N SER A 76 18.28 -2.05 -9.10
CA SER A 76 17.89 -2.53 -10.42
C SER A 76 17.37 -1.38 -11.30
N LYS A 77 17.12 -1.67 -12.58
CA LYS A 77 16.54 -0.74 -13.55
C LYS A 77 15.14 -1.21 -13.99
N PRO A 78 14.12 -1.17 -13.11
CA PRO A 78 12.80 -1.65 -13.46
C PRO A 78 12.22 -0.86 -14.64
N ILE A 79 11.39 -1.52 -15.45
CA ILE A 79 10.81 -0.95 -16.66
C ILE A 79 9.60 -0.08 -16.26
N ARG A 80 9.86 1.18 -15.94
CA ARG A 80 8.87 2.11 -15.38
C ARG A 80 7.64 2.30 -16.25
N TRP A 81 7.83 2.43 -17.58
CA TRP A 81 6.73 2.69 -18.49
C TRP A 81 5.72 1.53 -18.55
N ILE A 82 6.18 0.27 -18.45
CA ILE A 82 5.29 -0.90 -18.37
C ILE A 82 4.47 -0.85 -17.08
N GLY A 83 5.08 -0.52 -15.94
CA GLY A 83 4.38 -0.37 -14.68
C GLY A 83 3.25 0.69 -14.74
N TYR A 84 3.53 1.85 -15.32
CA TYR A 84 2.51 2.90 -15.45
C TYR A 84 1.42 2.55 -16.46
N ILE A 85 1.78 1.98 -17.61
CA ILE A 85 0.79 1.51 -18.59
C ILE A 85 -0.13 0.46 -17.96
N SER A 86 0.41 -0.47 -17.17
CA SER A 86 -0.40 -1.46 -16.47
C SER A 86 -1.38 -0.83 -15.48
N CYS A 87 -1.00 0.24 -14.79
CA CYS A 87 -1.93 0.99 -13.92
C CYS A 87 -3.06 1.66 -14.73
N ILE A 88 -2.74 2.23 -15.89
CA ILE A 88 -3.75 2.85 -16.76
C ILE A 88 -4.69 1.80 -17.34
N LEU A 89 -4.16 0.68 -17.82
CA LEU A 89 -4.96 -0.39 -18.42
C LEU A 89 -5.96 -0.97 -17.43
N ILE A 90 -5.52 -1.30 -16.20
CA ILE A 90 -6.44 -1.86 -15.20
C ILE A 90 -7.50 -0.83 -14.77
N ALA A 91 -7.14 0.44 -14.68
CA ALA A 91 -8.09 1.51 -14.41
C ALA A 91 -9.16 1.61 -15.50
N LEU A 92 -8.77 1.54 -16.77
CA LEU A 92 -9.70 1.56 -17.90
C LEU A 92 -10.62 0.33 -17.90
N ILE A 93 -10.12 -0.83 -17.48
CA ILE A 93 -10.91 -2.06 -17.36
C ILE A 93 -11.99 -1.89 -16.29
N HIS A 94 -11.64 -1.41 -15.10
CA HIS A 94 -12.61 -1.20 -13.99
C HIS A 94 -13.64 -0.11 -14.30
N ILE A 95 -13.25 0.96 -14.98
CA ILE A 95 -14.16 2.03 -15.42
C ILE A 95 -15.05 1.57 -16.59
N GLY A 96 -14.59 0.57 -17.36
CA GLY A 96 -15.26 0.05 -18.52
C GLY A 96 -16.54 -0.74 -18.20
N PRO A 97 -17.14 -1.39 -19.22
CA PRO A 97 -18.31 -2.22 -19.03
C PRO A 97 -18.04 -3.40 -18.09
N GLU A 98 -19.00 -3.73 -17.22
CA GLU A 98 -18.88 -4.85 -16.26
C GLU A 98 -18.50 -6.19 -16.92
N LYS A 99 -18.96 -6.41 -18.15
CA LYS A 99 -18.58 -7.60 -18.93
C LYS A 99 -17.09 -7.67 -19.24
N LEU A 100 -16.42 -6.52 -19.44
CA LEU A 100 -14.98 -6.48 -19.68
C LEU A 100 -14.21 -6.76 -18.40
N ASP A 101 -14.67 -6.21 -17.26
CA ASP A 101 -14.09 -6.44 -15.94
C ASP A 101 -14.13 -7.94 -15.57
N SER A 102 -15.29 -8.60 -15.72
CA SER A 102 -15.43 -10.05 -15.46
C SER A 102 -14.55 -10.90 -16.37
N LEU A 103 -14.50 -10.60 -17.67
CA LEU A 103 -13.65 -11.33 -18.62
C LEU A 103 -12.17 -11.23 -18.28
N VAL A 104 -11.70 -10.05 -17.85
CA VAL A 104 -10.30 -9.84 -17.46
C VAL A 104 -9.98 -10.61 -16.18
N ILE A 105 -10.86 -10.58 -15.19
CA ILE A 105 -10.66 -11.30 -13.93
C ILE A 105 -10.59 -12.80 -14.18
N GLU A 106 -11.52 -13.36 -14.94
CA GLU A 106 -11.59 -14.80 -15.25
C GLU A 106 -10.35 -15.28 -16.03
N ASN A 107 -9.85 -14.48 -16.97
CA ASN A 107 -8.75 -14.84 -17.84
C ASN A 107 -7.38 -14.28 -17.41
N PHE A 108 -7.29 -13.64 -16.24
CA PHE A 108 -6.07 -12.96 -15.81
C PHE A 108 -4.85 -13.89 -15.79
N ASN A 109 -4.97 -15.06 -15.18
CA ASN A 109 -3.86 -16.00 -15.08
C ASN A 109 -3.56 -16.70 -16.42
N MET A 110 -4.58 -16.93 -17.24
CA MET A 110 -4.46 -17.73 -18.46
C MET A 110 -3.95 -16.93 -19.66
N LEU A 111 -4.28 -15.65 -19.76
CA LEU A 111 -3.93 -14.81 -20.92
C LEU A 111 -3.04 -13.62 -20.54
N ILE A 112 -3.39 -12.89 -19.50
CA ILE A 112 -2.74 -11.60 -19.21
C ILE A 112 -1.32 -11.82 -18.70
N ILE A 113 -1.09 -12.76 -17.79
CA ILE A 113 0.25 -13.04 -17.27
C ILE A 113 1.20 -13.52 -18.38
N PRO A 114 0.85 -14.51 -19.22
CA PRO A 114 1.71 -14.92 -20.33
C PRO A 114 2.02 -13.81 -21.35
N ILE A 115 1.02 -12.99 -21.70
CA ILE A 115 1.21 -11.85 -22.60
C ILE A 115 2.18 -10.82 -21.97
N LEU A 116 1.97 -10.49 -20.69
CA LEU A 116 2.85 -9.58 -19.96
C LEU A 116 4.29 -10.10 -19.89
N LEU A 117 4.48 -11.39 -19.62
CA LEU A 117 5.79 -12.03 -19.65
C LEU A 117 6.42 -11.95 -21.03
N LEU A 118 5.67 -12.22 -22.08
CA LEU A 118 6.17 -12.14 -23.46
C LEU A 118 6.64 -10.71 -23.79
N ILE A 119 5.86 -9.68 -23.43
CA ILE A 119 6.24 -8.27 -23.59
C ILE A 119 7.52 -7.96 -22.81
N LEU A 120 7.60 -8.40 -21.56
CA LEU A 120 8.76 -8.16 -20.70
C LEU A 120 10.03 -8.85 -21.23
N PHE A 121 9.93 -10.09 -21.69
CA PHE A 121 11.08 -10.80 -22.30
C PHE A 121 11.49 -10.19 -23.62
N THR A 122 10.55 -9.74 -24.44
CA THR A 122 10.86 -9.04 -25.69
C THR A 122 11.68 -7.77 -25.43
N THR A 123 11.43 -7.06 -24.32
CA THR A 123 12.22 -5.87 -23.96
C THR A 123 13.69 -6.19 -23.68
N ILE A 124 14.05 -7.37 -23.19
CA ILE A 124 15.47 -7.77 -23.05
C ILE A 124 16.14 -7.79 -24.43
N ILE A 125 15.47 -8.43 -25.38
CA ILE A 125 16.02 -8.62 -26.74
C ILE A 125 16.16 -7.27 -27.45
N VAL A 126 15.10 -6.45 -27.41
CA VAL A 126 15.05 -5.14 -28.09
C VAL A 126 16.03 -4.13 -27.48
N THR A 127 16.37 -4.27 -26.20
CA THR A 127 17.31 -3.37 -25.52
C THR A 127 18.76 -3.86 -25.53
N ASP A 128 19.09 -4.87 -26.33
CA ASP A 128 20.43 -5.47 -26.38
C ASP A 128 20.97 -5.85 -24.99
N MET A 129 20.15 -6.52 -24.19
CA MET A 129 20.49 -6.98 -22.82
C MET A 129 20.80 -5.84 -21.81
N LYS A 130 20.49 -4.57 -22.13
CA LYS A 130 20.65 -3.45 -21.18
C LYS A 130 19.69 -3.56 -20.00
N ILE A 131 18.57 -4.24 -20.21
CA ILE A 131 17.60 -4.66 -19.19
C ILE A 131 17.85 -6.14 -18.95
N ASN A 132 18.01 -6.52 -17.69
CA ASN A 132 18.31 -7.90 -17.32
C ASN A 132 17.06 -8.59 -16.72
N PHE A 133 17.19 -9.90 -16.49
CA PHE A 133 16.10 -10.70 -15.90
C PHE A 133 15.65 -10.18 -14.51
N LYS A 134 16.58 -9.64 -13.72
CA LYS A 134 16.26 -9.06 -12.41
C LYS A 134 15.35 -7.83 -12.54
N ASP A 135 15.60 -6.97 -13.53
CA ASP A 135 14.81 -5.78 -13.80
C ASP A 135 13.38 -6.14 -14.19
N ILE A 136 13.21 -7.19 -15.02
CA ILE A 136 11.91 -7.74 -15.40
C ILE A 136 11.19 -8.32 -14.19
N SER A 137 11.87 -9.15 -13.39
CA SER A 137 11.28 -9.79 -12.23
C SER A 137 10.72 -8.76 -11.24
N TYR A 138 11.46 -7.70 -11.01
CA TYR A 138 10.96 -6.61 -10.16
C TYR A 138 9.81 -5.84 -10.78
N THR A 139 9.83 -5.60 -12.09
CA THR A 139 8.71 -4.94 -12.78
C THR A 139 7.45 -5.79 -12.70
N LEU A 140 7.56 -7.08 -13.01
CA LEU A 140 6.46 -8.04 -12.94
C LEU A 140 5.90 -8.14 -11.51
N PHE A 141 6.78 -8.28 -10.51
CA PHE A 141 6.36 -8.34 -9.13
C PHE A 141 5.60 -7.08 -8.71
N GLY A 142 6.08 -5.89 -9.11
CA GLY A 142 5.39 -4.63 -8.85
C GLY A 142 3.99 -4.58 -9.46
N ILE A 143 3.84 -5.03 -10.71
CA ILE A 143 2.55 -5.09 -11.39
C ILE A 143 1.61 -6.04 -10.64
N ILE A 144 2.03 -7.27 -10.37
CA ILE A 144 1.20 -8.25 -9.67
C ILE A 144 0.88 -7.76 -8.27
N TYR A 145 1.87 -7.29 -7.50
CA TYR A 145 1.66 -6.90 -6.11
C TYR A 145 0.81 -5.63 -5.97
N VAL A 146 1.23 -4.54 -6.61
CA VAL A 146 0.59 -3.24 -6.42
C VAL A 146 -0.79 -3.20 -7.10
N ILE A 147 -0.86 -3.60 -8.37
CA ILE A 147 -2.09 -3.47 -9.15
C ILE A 147 -3.14 -4.45 -8.65
N THR A 148 -2.78 -5.73 -8.45
CA THR A 148 -3.76 -6.74 -8.01
C THR A 148 -4.33 -6.43 -6.64
N CYS A 149 -3.50 -6.00 -5.67
CA CYS A 149 -3.99 -5.64 -4.34
C CYS A 149 -4.98 -4.47 -4.38
N ILE A 150 -4.73 -3.47 -5.21
CA ILE A 150 -5.62 -2.31 -5.32
C ILE A 150 -6.88 -2.67 -6.12
N SER A 151 -6.76 -3.50 -7.17
CA SER A 151 -7.90 -4.00 -7.93
C SER A 151 -8.89 -4.79 -7.09
N PHE A 152 -8.43 -5.56 -6.11
CA PHE A 152 -9.34 -6.26 -5.19
C PHE A 152 -10.24 -5.30 -4.41
N ILE A 153 -9.75 -4.11 -4.06
CA ILE A 153 -10.59 -3.09 -3.40
C ILE A 153 -11.69 -2.60 -4.35
N ALA A 154 -11.36 -2.37 -5.62
CA ALA A 154 -12.32 -1.98 -6.65
C ALA A 154 -13.37 -3.08 -6.88
N GLN A 155 -12.93 -4.34 -6.96
CA GLN A 155 -13.82 -5.50 -7.12
C GLN A 155 -14.76 -5.66 -5.94
N ILE A 156 -14.25 -5.62 -4.69
CA ILE A 156 -15.09 -5.67 -3.49
C ILE A 156 -16.12 -4.55 -3.51
N ARG A 157 -15.71 -3.35 -3.92
CA ARG A 157 -16.61 -2.19 -4.00
C ARG A 157 -17.70 -2.35 -5.06
N GLY A 158 -17.43 -3.08 -6.15
CA GLY A 158 -18.37 -3.42 -7.21
C GLY A 158 -19.38 -4.53 -6.86
N MET A 159 -19.13 -5.33 -5.82
CA MET A 159 -20.05 -6.39 -5.37
C MET A 159 -21.36 -5.84 -4.83
N GLU A 160 -22.39 -6.69 -4.77
CA GLU A 160 -23.59 -6.41 -4.03
C GLU A 160 -23.23 -6.07 -2.57
N ASN A 161 -23.74 -4.97 -2.05
CA ASN A 161 -23.35 -4.43 -0.76
C ASN A 161 -21.86 -4.04 -0.60
N GLY A 162 -21.09 -3.94 -1.69
CA GLY A 162 -19.66 -3.64 -1.70
C GLY A 162 -19.28 -2.35 -0.96
N ARG A 163 -20.22 -1.37 -0.86
CA ARG A 163 -20.04 -0.16 -0.05
C ARG A 163 -19.78 -0.46 1.43
N TYR A 164 -20.31 -1.57 1.94
CA TYR A 164 -20.08 -2.03 3.32
C TYR A 164 -18.94 -3.03 3.39
N LEU A 165 -18.83 -3.91 2.40
CA LEU A 165 -17.80 -4.95 2.37
C LEU A 165 -16.37 -4.38 2.30
N VAL A 166 -16.17 -3.27 1.60
CA VAL A 166 -14.84 -2.63 1.49
C VAL A 166 -14.27 -2.23 2.84
N TRP A 167 -15.13 -1.94 3.82
CA TRP A 167 -14.66 -1.57 5.16
C TRP A 167 -14.00 -2.72 5.91
N PHE A 168 -14.34 -3.98 5.61
CA PHE A 168 -13.63 -5.12 6.21
C PHE A 168 -12.16 -5.15 5.80
N ALA A 169 -11.83 -4.81 4.55
CA ALA A 169 -10.45 -4.70 4.10
C ALA A 169 -9.70 -3.57 4.83
N ILE A 170 -10.36 -2.42 5.00
CA ILE A 170 -9.80 -1.27 5.73
C ILE A 170 -9.61 -1.60 7.22
N ILE A 171 -10.61 -2.21 7.87
CA ILE A 171 -10.55 -2.64 9.26
C ILE A 171 -9.44 -3.68 9.47
N ALA A 172 -9.31 -4.64 8.56
CA ALA A 172 -8.24 -5.63 8.62
C ALA A 172 -6.86 -4.97 8.56
N ALA A 173 -6.63 -4.05 7.62
CA ALA A 173 -5.33 -3.41 7.45
C ALA A 173 -5.03 -2.42 8.60
N TRP A 174 -5.90 -1.43 8.82
CA TRP A 174 -5.64 -0.35 9.78
C TRP A 174 -5.87 -0.79 11.22
N GLY A 175 -6.87 -1.65 11.46
CA GLY A 175 -7.13 -2.23 12.77
C GLY A 175 -5.94 -3.04 13.25
N THR A 176 -5.45 -3.96 12.41
CA THR A 176 -4.27 -4.77 12.74
C THR A 176 -3.06 -3.89 13.05
N ASP A 177 -2.72 -2.92 12.21
CA ASP A 177 -1.56 -2.05 12.43
C ASP A 177 -1.72 -1.18 13.71
N THR A 178 -2.91 -0.67 13.96
CA THR A 178 -3.17 0.19 15.13
C THR A 178 -3.03 -0.59 16.43
N PHE A 179 -3.69 -1.74 16.55
CA PHE A 179 -3.61 -2.57 17.76
C PHE A 179 -2.23 -3.18 17.92
N ALA A 180 -1.60 -3.62 16.83
CA ALA A 180 -0.23 -4.13 16.88
C ALA A 180 0.75 -3.06 17.39
N TYR A 181 0.59 -1.81 16.96
CA TYR A 181 1.43 -0.71 17.41
C TYR A 181 1.18 -0.36 18.89
N ILE A 182 -0.09 -0.16 19.28
CA ILE A 182 -0.44 0.27 20.65
C ILE A 182 -0.02 -0.77 21.67
N ILE A 183 -0.40 -2.03 21.45
CA ILE A 183 -0.15 -3.12 22.39
C ILE A 183 1.29 -3.58 22.30
N GLY A 184 1.86 -3.68 21.09
CA GLY A 184 3.25 -4.05 20.89
C GLY A 184 4.23 -3.07 21.53
N LYS A 185 3.94 -1.76 21.50
CA LYS A 185 4.74 -0.74 22.17
C LYS A 185 4.68 -0.82 23.70
N ARG A 186 3.53 -1.21 24.25
CA ARG A 186 3.32 -1.21 25.72
C ARG A 186 3.64 -2.55 26.36
N PHE A 187 3.35 -3.66 25.69
CA PHE A 187 3.42 -5.01 26.23
C PHE A 187 4.36 -5.94 25.45
N GLY A 188 4.95 -5.48 24.33
CA GLY A 188 5.84 -6.29 23.52
C GLY A 188 7.14 -6.64 24.24
N LYS A 189 7.35 -7.91 24.50
CA LYS A 189 8.54 -8.45 25.12
C LYS A 189 9.38 -9.26 24.14
N HIS A 190 8.74 -9.99 23.23
CA HIS A 190 9.40 -10.86 22.26
C HIS A 190 9.43 -10.21 20.89
N LYS A 191 10.62 -10.09 20.29
CA LYS A 191 10.78 -9.55 18.94
C LYS A 191 10.17 -10.52 17.92
N PHE A 192 9.47 -9.99 16.93
CA PHE A 192 8.84 -10.80 15.89
C PHE A 192 9.87 -11.42 14.94
N SER A 193 10.85 -10.63 14.48
CA SER A 193 11.93 -11.09 13.60
C SER A 193 13.13 -10.15 13.65
N GLU A 194 14.28 -10.63 13.20
CA GLU A 194 15.50 -9.80 13.03
C GLU A 194 15.32 -8.73 11.95
N VAL A 195 14.55 -9.02 10.91
CA VAL A 195 14.26 -8.09 9.80
C VAL A 195 13.43 -6.89 10.27
N SER A 196 12.58 -7.09 11.27
CA SER A 196 11.73 -6.01 11.82
C SER A 196 11.82 -5.98 13.36
N PRO A 197 12.92 -5.50 13.93
CA PRO A 197 13.18 -5.57 15.37
C PRO A 197 12.26 -4.69 16.22
N LYS A 198 11.46 -3.82 15.57
CA LYS A 198 10.46 -2.96 16.24
C LYS A 198 9.10 -3.62 16.41
N LYS A 199 8.85 -4.76 15.71
CA LYS A 199 7.59 -5.52 15.83
C LYS A 199 7.75 -6.60 16.89
N SER A 200 6.70 -6.79 17.70
CA SER A 200 6.65 -7.84 18.74
C SER A 200 5.57 -8.88 18.42
N ILE A 201 5.76 -10.10 18.91
CA ILE A 201 4.80 -11.21 18.75
C ILE A 201 3.47 -10.85 19.43
N GLU A 202 3.53 -10.30 20.64
CA GLU A 202 2.34 -9.85 21.40
C GLU A 202 1.57 -8.77 20.63
N GLY A 203 2.30 -7.86 19.98
CA GLY A 203 1.71 -6.85 19.12
C GLY A 203 1.00 -7.46 17.91
N CYS A 204 1.60 -8.45 17.25
CA CYS A 204 0.99 -9.12 16.11
C CYS A 204 -0.31 -9.86 16.50
N ILE A 205 -0.30 -10.60 17.59
CA ILE A 205 -1.49 -11.30 18.11
C ILE A 205 -2.58 -10.29 18.47
N ALA A 206 -2.23 -9.24 19.19
CA ALA A 206 -3.16 -8.18 19.55
C ALA A 206 -3.73 -7.44 18.34
N GLY A 207 -2.94 -7.26 17.28
CA GLY A 207 -3.39 -6.73 16.02
C GLY A 207 -4.51 -7.55 15.40
N ILE A 208 -4.32 -8.85 15.29
CA ILE A 208 -5.32 -9.78 14.73
C ILE A 208 -6.59 -9.77 15.59
N VAL A 209 -6.46 -9.96 16.90
CA VAL A 209 -7.61 -9.99 17.81
C VAL A 209 -8.37 -8.66 17.78
N GLY A 210 -7.66 -7.54 17.81
CA GLY A 210 -8.26 -6.21 17.76
C GLY A 210 -9.00 -5.95 16.45
N ALA A 211 -8.44 -6.33 15.32
CA ALA A 211 -9.11 -6.21 14.02
C ALA A 211 -10.39 -7.06 13.95
N VAL A 212 -10.35 -8.30 14.47
CA VAL A 212 -11.53 -9.18 14.54
C VAL A 212 -12.62 -8.56 15.42
N ILE A 213 -12.28 -8.02 16.59
CA ILE A 213 -13.25 -7.37 17.48
C ILE A 213 -13.91 -6.19 16.78
N ILE A 214 -13.13 -5.31 16.11
CA ILE A 214 -13.71 -4.19 15.36
C ILE A 214 -14.61 -4.70 14.23
N ALA A 215 -14.21 -5.73 13.50
CA ALA A 215 -15.00 -6.30 12.42
C ALA A 215 -16.34 -6.85 12.92
N LEU A 216 -16.37 -7.51 14.09
CA LEU A 216 -17.59 -8.00 14.71
C LEU A 216 -18.51 -6.85 15.16
N ILE A 217 -17.96 -5.80 15.79
CA ILE A 217 -18.71 -4.60 16.15
C ILE A 217 -19.30 -3.94 14.91
N TYR A 218 -18.51 -3.82 13.84
CA TYR A 218 -18.94 -3.26 12.56
C TYR A 218 -20.08 -4.07 11.94
N THR A 219 -19.96 -5.41 11.93
CA THR A 219 -21.01 -6.31 11.43
C THR A 219 -22.30 -6.14 12.22
N TYR A 220 -22.23 -6.12 13.55
CA TYR A 220 -23.40 -5.91 14.41
C TYR A 220 -24.07 -4.56 14.13
N ALA A 221 -23.28 -3.49 14.00
CA ALA A 221 -23.81 -2.16 13.71
C ALA A 221 -24.52 -2.10 12.35
N ILE A 222 -23.96 -2.74 11.30
CA ILE A 222 -24.60 -2.77 9.98
C ILE A 222 -25.88 -3.56 10.01
N ASN A 223 -25.88 -4.74 10.63
CA ASN A 223 -27.08 -5.58 10.74
C ASN A 223 -28.21 -4.85 11.49
N SER A 224 -27.89 -4.11 12.54
CA SER A 224 -28.87 -3.33 13.30
C SER A 224 -29.48 -2.17 12.50
N ILE A 225 -28.71 -1.58 11.56
CA ILE A 225 -29.15 -0.44 10.75
C ILE A 225 -29.93 -0.89 9.51
N LYS A 226 -29.59 -2.03 8.92
CA LYS A 226 -30.12 -2.45 7.61
C LYS A 226 -30.97 -3.70 7.63
N GLY A 227 -31.00 -4.46 8.73
CA GLY A 227 -31.78 -5.69 8.82
C GLY A 227 -31.29 -6.79 7.88
N PHE A 228 -29.97 -6.93 7.71
CA PHE A 228 -29.36 -8.04 6.99
C PHE A 228 -29.57 -9.35 7.74
#